data_12ca3d5ed9d702bdb9321415dc08e363
#
_entry.id   12ca3d5ed9d702bdb9321415dc08e363
#
_cell.length_a   1.000
_cell.length_b   1.000
_cell.length_c   1.000
_cell.angle_alpha   90.00
_cell.angle_beta   90.00
_cell.angle_gamma   90.00
#
_symmetry.space_group_name_H-M   'P 1'
#
loop_
_entity.id
_entity.type
_entity.pdbx_description
1 polymer ?
#
loop_
_entity_poly.entity_id
_entity_poly.type
_entity_poly.pdbx_seq_one_letter_code
_entity_poly.pdbx_strand_id
1 'polypeptide(L)'
;NKEKGIVLSTEEFPELMNYVGQTLITTDGNTLLGADDKAGVAEIMTAAEYLMTHPEVKHGKIRIGFTPDEEVGRGVDYFNVEKFGAKFAYTIDGGFEGELEYENFNAASAKVAIQGRNVHPGYAKDKMINALQVAAEVNSLLPAWERPEHTDGYEGFYHLVGLSGSVENAEISYIIRDHIREKFETKKQFMMKVVELLTQKYGEDVLTLTLKNKSNNMREMVEPHPEVIDKAFKAMEQAGVTPIVRPIRGGTDGARLSYMGLPCPNLFTGGMNFHGKFEYCSLDTMNKAMQTILILIQLWAK
;
A
#
# COMPACT_ATOMS: atom_id res chain seq x y z
N ASN A 1 11.82 21.82 14.36
CA ASN A 1 11.39 23.23 14.42
C ASN A 1 11.24 23.68 15.86
N LYS A 2 12.16 24.52 16.32
CA LYS A 2 12.24 24.98 17.74
C LYS A 2 11.03 25.83 18.16
N GLU A 3 10.56 26.69 17.26
CA GLU A 3 9.46 27.62 17.56
C GLU A 3 8.12 26.91 17.73
N LYS A 4 7.94 25.79 17.01
CA LYS A 4 6.70 24.99 17.01
C LYS A 4 6.80 23.75 17.91
N GLY A 5 7.94 23.55 18.58
CA GLY A 5 8.16 22.36 19.40
C GLY A 5 8.14 21.04 18.61
N ILE A 6 8.43 21.09 17.30
CA ILE A 6 8.44 19.90 16.44
C ILE A 6 9.83 19.27 16.54
N VAL A 7 9.90 18.05 17.05
CA VAL A 7 11.15 17.31 17.26
C VAL A 7 10.99 15.94 16.65
N LEU A 8 11.92 15.54 15.79
CA LEU A 8 12.09 14.16 15.34
C LEU A 8 12.99 13.49 16.40
N SER A 9 12.39 12.77 17.33
CA SER A 9 13.09 12.19 18.48
C SER A 9 13.19 10.67 18.39
N THR A 10 14.23 10.09 18.98
CA THR A 10 14.40 8.64 19.09
C THR A 10 13.45 7.99 20.13
N GLU A 11 12.79 8.78 20.96
CA GLU A 11 11.76 8.30 21.88
C GLU A 11 10.45 7.98 21.13
N GLU A 12 10.08 8.85 20.17
CA GLU A 12 8.89 8.67 19.33
C GLU A 12 9.17 7.81 18.10
N PHE A 13 10.39 7.89 17.55
CA PHE A 13 10.84 7.20 16.34
C PHE A 13 12.15 6.45 16.62
N PRO A 14 12.11 5.31 17.31
CA PRO A 14 13.33 4.58 17.72
C PRO A 14 14.15 4.07 16.55
N GLU A 15 13.55 3.90 15.36
CA GLU A 15 14.23 3.51 14.13
C GLU A 15 15.30 4.52 13.66
N LEU A 16 15.24 5.77 14.11
CA LEU A 16 16.30 6.78 13.88
C LEU A 16 17.67 6.30 14.33
N MET A 17 17.73 5.41 15.34
CA MET A 17 18.97 4.84 15.82
C MET A 17 19.71 3.99 14.77
N ASN A 18 19.01 3.49 13.75
CA ASN A 18 19.60 2.75 12.63
C ASN A 18 20.43 3.66 11.70
N TYR A 19 20.25 4.97 11.80
CA TYR A 19 20.87 5.97 10.92
C TYR A 19 21.97 6.80 11.62
N VAL A 20 22.44 6.35 12.77
CA VAL A 20 23.55 7.03 13.49
C VAL A 20 24.80 7.07 12.61
N GLY A 21 25.34 8.27 12.40
CA GLY A 21 26.51 8.51 11.53
C GLY A 21 26.16 8.76 10.06
N GLN A 22 24.89 8.70 9.69
CA GLN A 22 24.40 9.01 8.34
C GLN A 22 23.91 10.46 8.23
N THR A 23 23.86 10.97 7.01
CA THR A 23 23.26 12.27 6.72
C THR A 23 21.76 12.13 6.48
N LEU A 24 20.96 12.78 7.32
CA LEU A 24 19.49 12.80 7.16
C LEU A 24 19.02 14.11 6.52
N ILE A 25 18.10 13.98 5.56
CA ILE A 25 17.36 15.08 4.96
C ILE A 25 16.00 15.15 5.67
N THR A 26 15.64 16.32 6.15
CA THR A 26 14.37 16.59 6.86
C THR A 26 13.76 17.88 6.37
N THR A 27 12.51 18.16 6.75
CA THR A 27 11.90 19.48 6.58
C THR A 27 12.07 20.34 7.83
N ASP A 28 11.60 21.57 7.74
CA ASP A 28 11.45 22.45 8.90
C ASP A 28 10.22 22.10 9.77
N GLY A 29 9.50 21.02 9.46
CA GLY A 29 8.30 20.56 10.14
C GLY A 29 7.02 21.36 9.83
N ASN A 30 7.04 22.24 8.84
CA ASN A 30 5.87 22.97 8.37
C ASN A 30 5.16 22.28 7.21
N THR A 31 5.90 21.49 6.42
CA THR A 31 5.41 20.76 5.25
C THR A 31 5.87 19.32 5.31
N LEU A 32 5.33 18.49 4.43
CA LEU A 32 5.92 17.20 4.07
C LEU A 32 7.32 17.44 3.47
N LEU A 33 8.22 16.50 3.63
CA LEU A 33 9.45 16.41 2.84
C LEU A 33 9.10 15.99 1.41
N GLY A 34 8.21 15.01 1.29
CA GLY A 34 7.87 14.35 0.02
C GLY A 34 9.05 13.51 -0.49
N ALA A 35 9.79 12.88 0.42
CA ALA A 35 10.74 11.82 0.05
C ALA A 35 10.01 10.71 -0.69
N ASP A 36 8.79 10.46 -0.32
CA ASP A 36 7.80 9.68 -1.05
C ASP A 36 7.12 10.58 -2.12
N ASP A 37 7.45 10.46 -3.44
CA ASP A 37 8.56 9.63 -3.94
C ASP A 37 9.62 10.47 -4.69
N LYS A 38 9.95 11.67 -4.20
CA LYS A 38 11.04 12.47 -4.80
C LYS A 38 12.43 11.83 -4.59
N ALA A 39 12.57 10.94 -3.57
CA ALA A 39 13.81 10.20 -3.37
C ALA A 39 14.06 9.26 -4.55
N GLY A 40 13.09 8.41 -4.90
CA GLY A 40 13.22 7.51 -6.05
C GLY A 40 13.40 8.26 -7.38
N VAL A 41 12.72 9.39 -7.57
CA VAL A 41 12.96 10.27 -8.74
C VAL A 41 14.43 10.73 -8.80
N ALA A 42 14.99 11.19 -7.67
CA ALA A 42 16.38 11.65 -7.61
C ALA A 42 17.37 10.50 -7.88
N GLU A 43 17.13 9.32 -7.33
CA GLU A 43 17.95 8.12 -7.52
C GLU A 43 17.97 7.65 -8.99
N ILE A 44 16.78 7.56 -9.61
CA ILE A 44 16.62 7.19 -11.02
C ILE A 44 17.36 8.21 -11.91
N MET A 45 17.19 9.51 -11.67
CA MET A 45 17.81 10.54 -12.49
C MET A 45 19.32 10.60 -12.30
N THR A 46 19.82 10.39 -11.08
CA THR A 46 21.26 10.31 -10.80
C THR A 46 21.89 9.08 -11.47
N ALA A 47 21.22 7.93 -11.42
CA ALA A 47 21.66 6.73 -12.13
C ALA A 47 21.68 6.94 -13.66
N ALA A 48 20.68 7.62 -14.21
CA ALA A 48 20.61 7.96 -15.63
C ALA A 48 21.77 8.91 -16.04
N GLU A 49 22.04 9.96 -15.26
CA GLU A 49 23.16 10.87 -15.48
C GLU A 49 24.50 10.12 -15.43
N TYR A 50 24.67 9.23 -14.45
CA TYR A 50 25.88 8.40 -14.37
C TYR A 50 26.10 7.57 -15.65
N LEU A 51 25.07 6.88 -16.12
CA LEU A 51 25.18 6.08 -17.36
C LEU A 51 25.48 6.93 -18.60
N MET A 52 24.92 8.14 -18.69
CA MET A 52 25.18 9.06 -19.79
C MET A 52 26.60 9.61 -19.80
N THR A 53 27.22 9.72 -18.63
CA THR A 53 28.59 10.24 -18.47
C THR A 53 29.67 9.13 -18.43
N HIS A 54 29.27 7.86 -18.32
CA HIS A 54 30.14 6.69 -18.25
C HIS A 54 29.79 5.65 -19.33
N PRO A 55 30.09 5.94 -20.61
CA PRO A 55 29.71 5.07 -21.73
C PRO A 55 30.36 3.69 -21.72
N GLU A 56 31.38 3.48 -20.89
CA GLU A 56 32.00 2.17 -20.64
C GLU A 56 31.11 1.22 -19.85
N VAL A 57 30.10 1.72 -19.11
CA VAL A 57 29.15 0.91 -18.37
C VAL A 57 28.15 0.30 -19.33
N LYS A 58 28.22 -1.02 -19.48
CA LYS A 58 27.34 -1.75 -20.39
C LYS A 58 25.95 -1.88 -19.82
N HIS A 59 24.96 -1.52 -20.64
CA HIS A 59 23.55 -1.67 -20.31
C HIS A 59 22.71 -1.96 -21.55
N GLY A 60 21.56 -2.58 -21.36
CA GLY A 60 20.54 -2.73 -22.40
C GLY A 60 19.74 -1.44 -22.61
N LYS A 61 18.61 -1.56 -23.31
CA LYS A 61 17.66 -0.46 -23.47
C LYS A 61 16.92 -0.21 -22.16
N ILE A 62 17.08 0.97 -21.61
CA ILE A 62 16.42 1.41 -20.38
C ILE A 62 15.20 2.26 -20.73
N ARG A 63 14.11 2.05 -19.99
CA ARG A 63 12.92 2.88 -20.00
C ARG A 63 12.72 3.47 -18.63
N ILE A 64 12.53 4.76 -18.55
CA ILE A 64 12.20 5.48 -17.33
C ILE A 64 10.77 6.02 -17.49
N GLY A 65 9.93 5.78 -16.50
CA GLY A 65 8.57 6.29 -16.43
C GLY A 65 8.33 6.96 -15.09
N PHE A 66 7.65 8.10 -15.10
CA PHE A 66 7.15 8.78 -13.91
C PHE A 66 5.65 8.83 -13.99
N THR A 67 4.99 8.41 -12.93
CA THR A 67 3.53 8.32 -12.84
C THR A 67 3.01 9.43 -11.93
N PRO A 68 2.18 10.36 -12.43
CA PRO A 68 1.49 11.33 -11.57
C PRO A 68 0.31 10.67 -10.85
N ASP A 69 -0.16 11.24 -9.74
CA ASP A 69 -1.34 10.79 -9.00
C ASP A 69 -1.21 9.38 -8.38
N GLU A 70 0.02 8.90 -8.08
CA GLU A 70 0.24 7.63 -7.40
C GLU A 70 -0.45 7.63 -6.03
N GLU A 71 -0.28 8.69 -5.23
CA GLU A 71 -0.81 8.87 -3.88
C GLU A 71 -2.34 8.77 -3.76
N VAL A 72 -3.04 8.97 -4.84
CA VAL A 72 -4.50 8.76 -4.93
C VAL A 72 -4.87 7.46 -5.65
N GLY A 73 -3.89 6.57 -5.88
CA GLY A 73 -4.06 5.25 -6.50
C GLY A 73 -4.40 5.31 -7.99
N ARG A 74 -4.01 6.38 -8.70
CA ARG A 74 -4.33 6.62 -10.11
C ARG A 74 -3.11 6.71 -11.03
N GLY A 75 -1.91 6.49 -10.51
CA GLY A 75 -0.65 6.68 -11.21
C GLY A 75 -0.58 5.99 -12.57
N VAL A 76 -1.13 4.80 -12.69
CA VAL A 76 -1.08 4.01 -13.93
C VAL A 76 -2.40 3.93 -14.71
N ASP A 77 -3.41 4.77 -14.39
CA ASP A 77 -4.71 4.73 -15.06
C ASP A 77 -4.59 4.88 -16.59
N TYR A 78 -3.62 5.66 -17.05
CA TYR A 78 -3.37 5.92 -18.47
C TYR A 78 -2.01 5.39 -18.94
N PHE A 79 -1.33 4.58 -18.13
CA PHE A 79 -0.02 4.02 -18.48
C PHE A 79 -0.17 2.98 -19.60
N ASN A 80 0.54 3.17 -20.67
CA ASN A 80 0.53 2.25 -21.80
C ASN A 80 1.75 1.33 -21.75
N VAL A 81 1.58 0.13 -21.19
CA VAL A 81 2.64 -0.88 -21.03
C VAL A 81 3.26 -1.29 -22.37
N GLU A 82 2.44 -1.48 -23.42
CA GLU A 82 2.92 -1.84 -24.75
C GLU A 82 3.83 -0.75 -25.34
N LYS A 83 3.40 0.51 -25.27
CA LYS A 83 4.20 1.66 -25.74
C LYS A 83 5.45 1.85 -24.89
N PHE A 84 5.38 1.61 -23.58
CA PHE A 84 6.53 1.64 -22.70
C PHE A 84 7.57 0.60 -23.14
N GLY A 85 7.15 -0.58 -23.54
CA GLY A 85 7.95 -1.56 -24.27
C GLY A 85 9.09 -2.14 -23.44
N ALA A 86 8.89 -2.31 -22.14
CA ALA A 86 9.75 -3.06 -21.24
C ALA A 86 9.15 -4.44 -20.94
N LYS A 87 9.98 -5.46 -20.77
CA LYS A 87 9.57 -6.81 -20.40
C LYS A 87 9.35 -6.92 -18.88
N PHE A 88 10.19 -6.25 -18.10
CA PHE A 88 10.16 -6.18 -16.65
C PHE A 88 10.43 -4.76 -16.22
N ALA A 89 9.99 -4.40 -15.03
CA ALA A 89 10.25 -3.10 -14.43
C ALA A 89 10.47 -3.23 -12.91
N TYR A 90 10.88 -2.14 -12.30
CA TYR A 90 10.96 -1.97 -10.86
C TYR A 90 10.42 -0.56 -10.55
N THR A 91 9.56 -0.42 -9.55
CA THR A 91 9.31 0.86 -8.92
C THR A 91 10.40 1.16 -7.90
N ILE A 92 10.77 2.41 -7.77
CA ILE A 92 11.74 2.88 -6.77
C ILE A 92 10.95 3.78 -5.84
N ASP A 93 10.21 3.16 -4.93
CA ASP A 93 9.13 3.78 -4.13
C ASP A 93 8.98 3.10 -2.76
N GLY A 94 10.01 2.34 -2.35
CA GLY A 94 10.05 1.70 -1.05
C GLY A 94 10.69 2.59 0.03
N GLY A 95 10.71 2.11 1.26
CA GLY A 95 11.18 2.86 2.41
C GLY A 95 12.58 2.46 2.85
N PHE A 96 12.62 1.54 3.79
CA PHE A 96 13.80 1.14 4.54
C PHE A 96 14.89 0.51 3.66
N GLU A 97 16.16 0.77 3.99
CA GLU A 97 17.31 0.19 3.28
C GLU A 97 17.19 -1.33 3.14
N GLY A 98 17.25 -1.80 1.90
CA GLY A 98 17.21 -3.23 1.58
C GLY A 98 15.83 -3.79 1.36
N GLU A 99 14.76 -3.04 1.48
CA GLU A 99 13.42 -3.53 1.17
C GLU A 99 13.29 -3.89 -0.30
N LEU A 100 12.86 -5.13 -0.52
CA LEU A 100 12.39 -5.64 -1.80
C LEU A 100 10.97 -6.14 -1.60
N GLU A 101 10.03 -5.49 -2.24
CA GLU A 101 8.62 -5.71 -2.05
C GLU A 101 8.00 -6.20 -3.37
N TYR A 102 7.50 -7.42 -3.37
CA TYR A 102 6.78 -8.02 -4.50
C TYR A 102 5.48 -8.69 -4.05
N GLU A 103 5.02 -8.32 -2.85
CA GLU A 103 3.74 -8.72 -2.27
C GLU A 103 3.02 -7.49 -1.72
N ASN A 104 1.73 -7.40 -1.98
CA ASN A 104 0.85 -6.38 -1.43
C ASN A 104 -0.50 -7.00 -1.07
N PHE A 105 -1.35 -6.25 -0.37
CA PHE A 105 -2.68 -6.74 -0.06
C PHE A 105 -3.57 -6.93 -1.31
N ASN A 106 -4.29 -8.07 -1.35
CA ASN A 106 -5.59 -8.07 -2.02
C ASN A 106 -6.52 -7.17 -1.22
N ALA A 107 -7.26 -6.31 -1.87
CA ALA A 107 -8.15 -5.36 -1.21
C ALA A 107 -9.52 -5.26 -1.87
N ALA A 108 -10.55 -5.12 -1.03
CA ALA A 108 -11.91 -4.80 -1.46
C ALA A 108 -12.51 -3.72 -0.55
N SER A 109 -13.42 -2.94 -1.10
CA SER A 109 -14.35 -2.13 -0.32
C SER A 109 -15.67 -2.87 -0.15
N ALA A 110 -16.21 -2.82 1.06
CA ALA A 110 -17.54 -3.31 1.38
C ALA A 110 -18.38 -2.17 1.94
N LYS A 111 -19.56 -1.99 1.39
CA LYS A 111 -20.54 -0.98 1.81
C LYS A 111 -21.86 -1.66 2.08
N VAL A 112 -22.38 -1.53 3.28
CA VAL A 112 -23.72 -1.99 3.65
C VAL A 112 -24.61 -0.79 3.83
N ALA A 113 -25.58 -0.62 2.94
CA ALA A 113 -26.66 0.33 3.09
C ALA A 113 -27.81 -0.34 3.85
N ILE A 114 -28.39 0.36 4.81
CA ILE A 114 -29.41 -0.18 5.70
C ILE A 114 -30.62 0.76 5.67
N GLN A 115 -31.76 0.20 5.28
CA GLN A 115 -33.04 0.87 5.31
C GLN A 115 -33.80 0.48 6.59
N GLY A 116 -33.95 1.43 7.48
CA GLY A 116 -34.72 1.25 8.70
C GLY A 116 -36.21 1.57 8.50
N ARG A 117 -36.96 1.44 9.57
CA ARG A 117 -38.33 1.83 9.67
C ARG A 117 -38.56 2.57 10.99
N ASN A 118 -38.72 3.87 10.91
CA ASN A 118 -38.93 4.72 12.08
C ASN A 118 -40.40 4.73 12.50
N VAL A 119 -40.62 4.69 13.80
CA VAL A 119 -41.92 4.95 14.45
C VAL A 119 -41.68 5.64 15.78
N HIS A 120 -42.74 6.24 16.37
CA HIS A 120 -42.61 6.87 17.69
C HIS A 120 -42.11 5.85 18.72
N PRO A 121 -41.03 6.16 19.52
CA PRO A 121 -40.40 5.20 20.44
C PRO A 121 -41.36 4.51 21.41
N GLY A 122 -42.39 5.23 21.88
CA GLY A 122 -43.41 4.68 22.79
C GLY A 122 -44.30 3.58 22.17
N TYR A 123 -44.26 3.43 20.84
CA TYR A 123 -45.07 2.46 20.10
C TYR A 123 -44.20 1.55 19.21
N ALA A 124 -42.90 1.51 19.49
CA ALA A 124 -41.88 0.91 18.63
C ALA A 124 -41.83 -0.63 18.67
N LYS A 125 -42.40 -1.25 19.71
CA LYS A 125 -42.36 -2.70 19.88
C LYS A 125 -42.93 -3.41 18.64
N ASP A 126 -42.12 -4.34 18.10
CA ASP A 126 -42.42 -5.17 16.91
C ASP A 126 -42.68 -4.37 15.61
N LYS A 127 -42.31 -3.08 15.58
CA LYS A 127 -42.56 -2.18 14.44
C LYS A 127 -41.30 -1.45 13.97
N MET A 128 -40.49 -0.94 14.90
CA MET A 128 -39.28 -0.18 14.56
C MET A 128 -38.18 -1.08 14.09
N ILE A 129 -37.53 -0.68 13.02
CA ILE A 129 -36.17 -1.19 12.61
C ILE A 129 -35.25 0.00 12.66
N ASN A 130 -34.38 0.05 13.69
CA ASN A 130 -33.40 1.12 13.83
C ASN A 130 -32.18 0.81 13.01
N ALA A 131 -31.95 1.53 11.90
CA ALA A 131 -30.84 1.29 10.99
C ALA A 131 -29.46 1.42 11.66
N LEU A 132 -29.30 2.32 12.65
CA LEU A 132 -28.04 2.44 13.40
C LEU A 132 -27.77 1.20 14.28
N GLN A 133 -28.81 0.61 14.88
CA GLN A 133 -28.66 -0.62 15.66
C GLN A 133 -28.28 -1.81 14.76
N VAL A 134 -28.89 -1.90 13.57
CA VAL A 134 -28.55 -2.92 12.58
C VAL A 134 -27.09 -2.73 12.12
N ALA A 135 -26.62 -1.50 11.87
CA ALA A 135 -25.23 -1.23 11.53
C ALA A 135 -24.25 -1.64 12.64
N ALA A 136 -24.60 -1.35 13.90
CA ALA A 136 -23.81 -1.79 15.05
C ALA A 136 -23.74 -3.33 15.15
N GLU A 137 -24.86 -4.01 14.82
CA GLU A 137 -24.90 -5.48 14.80
C GLU A 137 -24.04 -6.06 13.67
N VAL A 138 -24.04 -5.47 12.46
CA VAL A 138 -23.10 -5.83 11.38
C VAL A 138 -21.67 -5.78 11.91
N ASN A 139 -21.27 -4.68 12.55
CA ASN A 139 -19.92 -4.53 13.08
C ASN A 139 -19.60 -5.53 14.21
N SER A 140 -20.56 -5.89 15.05
CA SER A 140 -20.36 -6.80 16.17
C SER A 140 -20.19 -8.25 15.76
N LEU A 141 -20.70 -8.63 14.59
CA LEU A 141 -20.60 -9.97 14.03
C LEU A 141 -19.25 -10.21 13.31
N LEU A 142 -18.52 -9.14 12.96
CA LEU A 142 -17.19 -9.29 12.39
C LEU A 142 -16.14 -9.56 13.48
N PRO A 143 -15.11 -10.37 13.18
CA PRO A 143 -14.07 -10.74 14.16
C PRO A 143 -13.36 -9.50 14.72
N ALA A 144 -13.46 -9.26 16.02
CA ALA A 144 -12.87 -8.09 16.67
C ALA A 144 -11.33 -8.08 16.62
N TRP A 145 -10.71 -9.25 16.54
CA TRP A 145 -9.25 -9.42 16.44
C TRP A 145 -8.71 -9.24 15.01
N GLU A 146 -9.58 -9.26 14.01
CA GLU A 146 -9.22 -8.99 12.62
C GLU A 146 -9.47 -7.52 12.25
N ARG A 147 -8.93 -6.61 13.04
CA ARG A 147 -8.93 -5.16 12.80
C ARG A 147 -7.50 -4.66 12.62
N PRO A 148 -7.28 -3.54 11.90
CA PRO A 148 -5.91 -3.02 11.69
C PRO A 148 -5.10 -2.85 12.98
N GLU A 149 -5.74 -2.39 14.06
CA GLU A 149 -5.12 -2.19 15.37
C GLU A 149 -4.70 -3.47 16.09
N HIS A 150 -5.06 -4.64 15.56
CA HIS A 150 -4.76 -5.96 16.14
C HIS A 150 -4.01 -6.89 15.18
N THR A 151 -3.62 -6.39 14.00
CA THR A 151 -3.02 -7.21 12.94
C THR A 151 -1.68 -6.66 12.50
N ASP A 152 -0.74 -7.56 12.15
CA ASP A 152 0.60 -7.23 11.68
C ASP A 152 1.05 -8.17 10.54
N GLY A 153 2.17 -7.83 9.87
CA GLY A 153 2.79 -8.63 8.82
C GLY A 153 1.79 -9.06 7.74
N TYR A 154 1.60 -10.37 7.62
CA TYR A 154 0.71 -11.00 6.63
C TYR A 154 -0.77 -11.10 7.07
N GLU A 155 -1.10 -10.65 8.26
CA GLU A 155 -2.46 -10.76 8.79
C GLU A 155 -3.40 -9.78 8.09
N GLY A 156 -4.50 -10.31 7.58
CA GLY A 156 -5.56 -9.53 6.95
C GLY A 156 -6.59 -9.00 7.94
N PHE A 157 -7.40 -8.05 7.50
CA PHE A 157 -8.34 -7.35 8.39
C PHE A 157 -9.62 -6.85 7.71
N TYR A 158 -10.60 -6.52 8.57
CA TYR A 158 -11.75 -5.66 8.25
C TYR A 158 -11.54 -4.30 8.92
N HIS A 159 -11.36 -3.27 8.13
CA HIS A 159 -11.21 -1.90 8.64
C HIS A 159 -12.51 -1.12 8.46
N LEU A 160 -13.18 -0.82 9.57
CA LEU A 160 -14.33 0.09 9.56
C LEU A 160 -13.85 1.51 9.26
N VAL A 161 -14.22 2.04 8.09
CA VAL A 161 -13.80 3.38 7.63
C VAL A 161 -14.89 4.43 7.72
N GLY A 162 -16.13 4.01 7.89
CA GLY A 162 -17.24 4.94 8.02
C GLY A 162 -18.52 4.29 8.57
N LEU A 163 -19.20 5.03 9.42
CA LEU A 163 -20.54 4.72 9.92
C LEU A 163 -21.32 6.02 10.04
N SER A 164 -22.41 6.13 9.34
CA SER A 164 -23.28 7.31 9.38
C SER A 164 -24.75 6.92 9.22
N GLY A 165 -25.65 7.77 9.68
CA GLY A 165 -27.08 7.55 9.49
C GLY A 165 -27.98 8.04 10.61
N SER A 166 -29.19 7.54 10.62
CA SER A 166 -30.26 7.79 11.56
C SER A 166 -31.03 6.51 11.85
N VAL A 167 -32.17 6.62 12.53
CA VAL A 167 -33.09 5.48 12.70
C VAL A 167 -33.65 5.02 11.35
N GLU A 168 -33.86 5.94 10.41
CA GLU A 168 -34.52 5.68 9.12
C GLU A 168 -33.57 5.00 8.13
N ASN A 169 -32.30 5.39 8.11
CA ASN A 169 -31.31 4.84 7.23
C ASN A 169 -29.91 4.94 7.84
N ALA A 170 -29.05 3.99 7.50
CA ALA A 170 -27.64 4.04 7.87
C ALA A 170 -26.76 3.43 6.77
N GLU A 171 -25.50 3.80 6.79
CA GLU A 171 -24.47 3.24 5.92
C GLU A 171 -23.25 2.90 6.76
N ILE A 172 -22.71 1.70 6.57
CA ILE A 172 -21.47 1.27 7.16
C ILE A 172 -20.52 0.79 6.08
N SER A 173 -19.27 1.26 6.12
CA SER A 173 -18.27 1.05 5.09
C SER A 173 -16.99 0.44 5.65
N TYR A 174 -16.47 -0.56 4.94
CA TYR A 174 -15.24 -1.28 5.31
C TYR A 174 -14.25 -1.33 4.16
N ILE A 175 -12.96 -1.43 4.53
CA ILE A 175 -11.92 -1.99 3.68
C ILE A 175 -11.62 -3.40 4.18
N ILE A 176 -11.60 -4.37 3.27
CA ILE A 176 -11.22 -5.76 3.55
C ILE A 176 -9.88 -5.99 2.88
N ARG A 177 -8.89 -6.48 3.64
CA ARG A 177 -7.54 -6.78 3.12
C ARG A 177 -7.04 -8.12 3.59
N ASP A 178 -6.31 -8.83 2.73
CA ASP A 178 -5.51 -10.00 3.08
C ASP A 178 -4.45 -10.25 1.99
N HIS A 179 -3.24 -10.67 2.36
CA HIS A 179 -2.19 -11.03 1.39
C HIS A 179 -2.52 -12.36 0.69
N ILE A 180 -3.12 -13.30 1.41
CA ILE A 180 -3.45 -14.62 0.88
C ILE A 180 -4.83 -14.58 0.22
N ARG A 181 -4.89 -14.90 -1.07
CA ARG A 181 -6.13 -14.82 -1.87
C ARG A 181 -7.27 -15.64 -1.26
N GLU A 182 -7.01 -16.86 -0.82
CA GLU A 182 -8.04 -17.72 -0.24
C GLU A 182 -8.63 -17.13 1.04
N LYS A 183 -7.77 -16.53 1.88
CA LYS A 183 -8.21 -15.84 3.10
C LYS A 183 -8.98 -14.57 2.78
N PHE A 184 -8.53 -13.82 1.76
CA PHE A 184 -9.24 -12.64 1.28
C PHE A 184 -10.65 -12.98 0.78
N GLU A 185 -10.79 -14.01 -0.05
CA GLU A 185 -12.09 -14.48 -0.52
C GLU A 185 -12.97 -14.98 0.66
N THR A 186 -12.37 -15.70 1.62
CA THR A 186 -13.07 -16.13 2.84
C THR A 186 -13.61 -14.95 3.63
N LYS A 187 -12.83 -13.87 3.78
CA LYS A 187 -13.28 -12.65 4.46
C LYS A 187 -14.47 -12.00 3.74
N LYS A 188 -14.44 -11.91 2.42
CA LYS A 188 -15.58 -11.38 1.65
C LYS A 188 -16.81 -12.26 1.80
N GLN A 189 -16.65 -13.57 1.71
CA GLN A 189 -17.76 -14.52 1.91
C GLN A 189 -18.34 -14.43 3.32
N PHE A 190 -17.49 -14.23 4.34
CA PHE A 190 -17.97 -14.05 5.69
C PHE A 190 -18.81 -12.77 5.85
N MET A 191 -18.38 -11.66 5.26
CA MET A 191 -19.17 -10.42 5.20
C MET A 191 -20.52 -10.64 4.53
N MET A 192 -20.55 -11.39 3.42
CA MET A 192 -21.80 -11.75 2.74
C MET A 192 -22.74 -12.56 3.65
N LYS A 193 -22.22 -13.55 4.38
CA LYS A 193 -22.98 -14.36 5.34
C LYS A 193 -23.52 -13.54 6.51
N VAL A 194 -22.75 -12.58 7.01
CA VAL A 194 -23.23 -11.65 8.06
C VAL A 194 -24.43 -10.85 7.55
N VAL A 195 -24.33 -10.29 6.34
CA VAL A 195 -25.45 -9.53 5.76
C VAL A 195 -26.66 -10.43 5.48
N GLU A 196 -26.45 -11.64 4.96
CA GLU A 196 -27.50 -12.63 4.73
C GLU A 196 -28.23 -12.98 6.04
N LEU A 197 -27.48 -13.28 7.13
CA LEU A 197 -28.04 -13.56 8.44
C LEU A 197 -28.94 -12.41 8.95
N LEU A 198 -28.47 -11.19 8.81
CA LEU A 198 -29.24 -10.01 9.24
C LEU A 198 -30.40 -9.71 8.31
N THR A 199 -30.30 -10.01 7.04
CA THR A 199 -31.41 -9.93 6.08
C THR A 199 -32.53 -10.90 6.46
N GLN A 200 -32.19 -12.14 6.84
CA GLN A 200 -33.17 -13.11 7.35
C GLN A 200 -33.86 -12.63 8.64
N LYS A 201 -33.12 -11.90 9.51
CA LYS A 201 -33.66 -11.37 10.77
C LYS A 201 -34.54 -10.15 10.58
N TYR A 202 -34.18 -9.22 9.70
CA TYR A 202 -34.82 -7.89 9.59
C TYR A 202 -35.72 -7.73 8.36
N GLY A 203 -35.55 -8.55 7.33
CA GLY A 203 -36.27 -8.52 6.06
C GLY A 203 -35.38 -8.25 4.86
N GLU A 204 -35.82 -8.72 3.68
CA GLU A 204 -35.02 -8.72 2.43
C GLU A 204 -34.66 -7.31 1.93
N ASP A 205 -35.51 -6.32 2.21
CA ASP A 205 -35.33 -4.94 1.76
C ASP A 205 -34.49 -4.07 2.73
N VAL A 206 -34.04 -4.63 3.87
CA VAL A 206 -33.41 -3.85 4.94
C VAL A 206 -31.91 -3.66 4.70
N LEU A 207 -31.18 -4.67 4.23
CA LEU A 207 -29.73 -4.57 4.03
C LEU A 207 -29.36 -4.79 2.57
N THR A 208 -28.49 -3.91 2.06
CA THR A 208 -27.88 -4.06 0.73
C THR A 208 -26.36 -3.98 0.83
N LEU A 209 -25.68 -5.08 0.47
CA LEU A 209 -24.22 -5.15 0.42
C LEU A 209 -23.69 -4.85 -0.96
N THR A 210 -22.74 -3.92 -1.05
CA THR A 210 -21.94 -3.68 -2.25
C THR A 210 -20.48 -4.03 -1.97
N LEU A 211 -19.94 -5.02 -2.66
CA LEU A 211 -18.53 -5.41 -2.63
C LEU A 211 -17.84 -5.01 -3.94
N LYS A 212 -16.67 -4.36 -3.85
CA LYS A 212 -15.85 -3.99 -5.02
C LYS A 212 -14.38 -4.34 -4.76
N ASN A 213 -13.82 -5.22 -5.55
CA ASN A 213 -12.37 -5.44 -5.55
C ASN A 213 -11.65 -4.16 -5.95
N LYS A 214 -10.52 -3.87 -5.31
CA LYS A 214 -9.71 -2.67 -5.50
C LYS A 214 -8.32 -2.99 -6.01
N SER A 215 -7.64 -3.95 -5.39
CA SER A 215 -6.30 -4.39 -5.77
C SER A 215 -6.15 -5.89 -5.58
N ASN A 216 -5.17 -6.46 -6.26
CA ASN A 216 -4.74 -7.84 -6.10
C ASN A 216 -3.26 -7.87 -5.68
N ASN A 217 -2.84 -8.95 -5.02
CA ASN A 217 -1.45 -9.16 -4.65
C ASN A 217 -0.58 -9.39 -5.89
N MET A 218 0.42 -8.54 -6.12
CA MET A 218 1.30 -8.63 -7.29
C MET A 218 2.19 -9.88 -7.30
N ARG A 219 2.34 -10.58 -6.18
CA ARG A 219 3.09 -11.82 -6.08
C ARG A 219 2.70 -12.82 -7.16
N GLU A 220 1.41 -12.95 -7.44
CA GLU A 220 0.88 -13.88 -8.45
C GLU A 220 1.43 -13.59 -9.86
N MET A 221 1.81 -12.34 -10.12
CA MET A 221 2.33 -11.87 -11.40
C MET A 221 3.85 -11.79 -11.44
N VAL A 222 4.51 -11.61 -10.29
CA VAL A 222 5.96 -11.47 -10.18
C VAL A 222 6.65 -12.81 -9.98
N GLU A 223 6.10 -13.68 -9.13
CA GLU A 223 6.66 -15.00 -8.78
C GLU A 223 6.92 -15.95 -9.99
N PRO A 224 6.10 -15.93 -11.06
CA PRO A 224 6.41 -16.68 -12.29
C PRO A 224 7.68 -16.22 -13.03
N HIS A 225 8.26 -15.08 -12.62
CA HIS A 225 9.45 -14.48 -13.20
C HIS A 225 10.56 -14.33 -12.16
N PRO A 226 11.14 -15.45 -11.65
CA PRO A 226 12.11 -15.43 -10.55
C PRO A 226 13.35 -14.59 -10.86
N GLU A 227 13.73 -14.46 -12.16
CA GLU A 227 14.85 -13.65 -12.59
C GLU A 227 14.72 -12.17 -12.17
N VAL A 228 13.49 -11.66 -12.03
CA VAL A 228 13.24 -10.27 -11.59
C VAL A 228 13.64 -10.11 -10.12
N ILE A 229 13.24 -11.07 -9.29
CA ILE A 229 13.54 -11.09 -7.86
C ILE A 229 15.04 -11.39 -7.64
N ASP A 230 15.55 -12.42 -8.28
CA ASP A 230 16.97 -12.86 -8.12
C ASP A 230 17.97 -11.78 -8.50
N LYS A 231 17.70 -11.03 -9.58
CA LYS A 231 18.59 -9.92 -9.99
C LYS A 231 18.51 -8.75 -9.02
N ALA A 232 17.35 -8.45 -8.46
CA ALA A 232 17.22 -7.42 -7.42
C ALA A 232 17.99 -7.80 -6.17
N PHE A 233 17.89 -9.05 -5.68
CA PHE A 233 18.71 -9.57 -4.58
C PHE A 233 20.19 -9.39 -4.84
N LYS A 234 20.67 -9.88 -5.98
CA LYS A 234 22.09 -9.79 -6.36
C LYS A 234 22.56 -8.34 -6.49
N ALA A 235 21.72 -7.45 -6.99
CA ALA A 235 22.09 -6.04 -7.10
C ALA A 235 22.27 -5.39 -5.74
N MET A 236 21.38 -5.64 -4.81
CA MET A 236 21.47 -5.17 -3.43
C MET A 236 22.72 -5.70 -2.73
N GLU A 237 22.96 -7.01 -2.78
CA GLU A 237 24.13 -7.63 -2.17
C GLU A 237 25.45 -7.05 -2.74
N GLN A 238 25.51 -6.82 -4.04
CA GLN A 238 26.70 -6.21 -4.69
C GLN A 238 26.85 -4.72 -4.35
N ALA A 239 25.75 -4.03 -4.01
CA ALA A 239 25.75 -2.66 -3.50
C ALA A 239 26.10 -2.60 -1.99
N GLY A 240 26.35 -3.74 -1.34
CA GLY A 240 26.61 -3.81 0.10
C GLY A 240 25.36 -3.63 0.96
N VAL A 241 24.19 -3.92 0.39
CA VAL A 241 22.89 -3.85 1.05
C VAL A 241 22.39 -5.26 1.35
N THR A 242 21.91 -5.51 2.55
CA THR A 242 21.27 -6.77 2.90
C THR A 242 19.80 -6.74 2.45
N PRO A 243 19.39 -7.62 1.51
CA PRO A 243 18.00 -7.64 1.07
C PRO A 243 17.04 -8.07 2.19
N ILE A 244 15.90 -7.39 2.27
CA ILE A 244 14.83 -7.65 3.23
C ILE A 244 13.53 -7.75 2.45
N VAL A 245 12.91 -8.93 2.43
CA VAL A 245 11.57 -9.09 1.83
C VAL A 245 10.51 -8.75 2.86
N ARG A 246 9.68 -7.77 2.54
CA ARG A 246 8.52 -7.40 3.35
C ARG A 246 7.28 -7.26 2.48
N PRO A 247 6.11 -7.67 2.99
CA PRO A 247 4.86 -7.42 2.28
C PRO A 247 4.41 -5.97 2.46
N ILE A 248 4.01 -5.32 1.39
CA ILE A 248 3.39 -4.00 1.44
C ILE A 248 2.01 -4.12 2.09
N ARG A 249 1.76 -3.38 3.16
CA ARG A 249 0.42 -3.32 3.80
C ARG A 249 -0.48 -2.24 3.17
N GLY A 250 -0.24 -1.91 1.92
CA GLY A 250 -0.93 -0.91 1.12
C GLY A 250 -1.12 -1.36 -0.32
N GLY A 251 -1.15 -0.40 -1.22
CA GLY A 251 -1.07 -0.55 -2.67
C GLY A 251 0.20 0.09 -3.20
N THR A 252 0.52 -0.16 -4.46
CA THR A 252 1.61 0.47 -5.20
C THR A 252 1.31 0.40 -6.69
N ASP A 253 1.83 1.33 -7.46
CA ASP A 253 1.74 1.29 -8.92
C ASP A 253 2.38 0.02 -9.50
N GLY A 254 3.43 -0.50 -8.88
CA GLY A 254 4.05 -1.77 -9.26
C GLY A 254 3.08 -2.96 -9.26
N ALA A 255 2.16 -3.00 -8.30
CA ALA A 255 1.13 -4.03 -8.26
C ALA A 255 0.18 -3.93 -9.45
N ARG A 256 -0.27 -2.73 -9.81
CA ARG A 256 -1.15 -2.51 -10.96
C ARG A 256 -0.44 -2.79 -12.28
N LEU A 257 0.81 -2.32 -12.44
CA LEU A 257 1.65 -2.60 -13.61
C LEU A 257 1.85 -4.11 -13.81
N SER A 258 2.07 -4.85 -12.72
CA SER A 258 2.22 -6.30 -12.78
C SER A 258 0.99 -6.99 -13.38
N TYR A 259 -0.22 -6.58 -12.98
CA TYR A 259 -1.46 -7.08 -13.57
C TYR A 259 -1.76 -6.54 -14.98
N MET A 260 -1.08 -5.48 -15.41
CA MET A 260 -1.12 -4.98 -16.79
C MET A 260 -0.13 -5.70 -17.71
N GLY A 261 0.58 -6.73 -17.21
CA GLY A 261 1.54 -7.53 -17.95
C GLY A 261 2.99 -7.05 -17.88
N LEU A 262 3.31 -6.19 -16.91
CA LEU A 262 4.66 -5.70 -16.63
C LEU A 262 5.05 -6.05 -15.20
N PRO A 263 5.59 -7.26 -14.91
CA PRO A 263 6.05 -7.63 -13.57
C PRO A 263 6.97 -6.57 -12.99
N CYS A 264 6.58 -5.98 -11.85
CA CYS A 264 7.19 -4.75 -11.35
C CYS A 264 7.25 -4.75 -9.80
N PRO A 265 8.25 -5.41 -9.18
CA PRO A 265 8.48 -5.30 -7.75
C PRO A 265 8.99 -3.91 -7.37
N ASN A 266 8.90 -3.59 -6.07
CA ASN A 266 9.30 -2.30 -5.51
C ASN A 266 10.64 -2.40 -4.77
N LEU A 267 11.49 -1.38 -4.92
CA LEU A 267 12.79 -1.24 -4.29
C LEU A 267 12.80 -0.05 -3.34
N PHE A 268 13.65 -0.14 -2.32
CA PHE A 268 13.84 0.89 -1.29
C PHE A 268 14.39 2.22 -1.84
N THR A 269 14.07 3.32 -1.15
CA THR A 269 14.60 4.66 -1.41
C THR A 269 15.38 5.25 -0.21
N GLY A 270 15.12 4.77 1.00
CA GLY A 270 15.69 5.35 2.23
C GLY A 270 14.83 6.44 2.86
N GLY A 271 13.62 6.67 2.35
CA GLY A 271 12.63 7.52 2.98
C GLY A 271 11.93 6.81 4.13
N MET A 272 11.52 7.58 5.14
CA MET A 272 10.85 7.08 6.35
C MET A 272 9.81 8.08 6.85
N ASN A 273 8.85 7.58 7.63
CA ASN A 273 7.77 8.38 8.23
C ASN A 273 6.95 9.16 7.19
N PHE A 274 6.67 8.52 6.08
CA PHE A 274 5.94 9.07 4.95
C PHE A 274 4.60 9.71 5.37
N HIS A 275 4.09 10.61 4.53
CA HIS A 275 2.79 11.28 4.68
C HIS A 275 2.68 12.16 5.94
N GLY A 276 3.81 12.56 6.55
CA GLY A 276 3.81 13.36 7.77
C GLY A 276 4.93 14.39 7.86
N LYS A 277 4.81 15.30 8.82
CA LYS A 277 5.82 16.33 9.10
C LYS A 277 7.11 15.79 9.74
N PHE A 278 7.11 14.53 10.14
CA PHE A 278 8.25 13.81 10.70
C PHE A 278 8.97 12.96 9.67
N GLU A 279 8.63 13.12 8.40
CA GLU A 279 9.26 12.46 7.28
C GLU A 279 10.74 12.83 7.19
N TYR A 280 11.57 11.83 6.93
CA TYR A 280 13.00 12.01 6.69
C TYR A 280 13.52 11.03 5.66
N CYS A 281 14.68 11.32 5.10
CA CYS A 281 15.35 10.44 4.14
C CYS A 281 16.86 10.39 4.42
N SER A 282 17.45 9.20 4.37
CA SER A 282 18.90 9.05 4.50
C SER A 282 19.57 9.21 3.15
N LEU A 283 20.46 10.20 3.02
CA LEU A 283 21.28 10.40 1.83
C LEU A 283 22.21 9.22 1.58
N ASP A 284 22.70 8.58 2.62
CA ASP A 284 23.58 7.40 2.52
C ASP A 284 22.80 6.22 1.94
N THR A 285 21.56 6.00 2.38
CA THR A 285 20.68 4.97 1.82
C THR A 285 20.26 5.29 0.40
N MET A 286 19.94 6.55 0.07
CA MET A 286 19.68 6.97 -1.32
C MET A 286 20.86 6.64 -2.26
N ASN A 287 22.09 6.87 -1.81
CA ASN A 287 23.29 6.50 -2.59
C ASN A 287 23.37 4.99 -2.82
N LYS A 288 23.04 4.17 -1.83
CA LYS A 288 22.97 2.71 -1.98
C LYS A 288 21.85 2.26 -2.92
N ALA A 289 20.69 2.93 -2.88
CA ALA A 289 19.58 2.68 -3.80
C ALA A 289 20.00 2.99 -5.24
N MET A 290 20.61 4.14 -5.48
CA MET A 290 21.17 4.51 -6.78
C MET A 290 22.22 3.50 -7.27
N GLN A 291 23.13 3.05 -6.40
CA GLN A 291 24.12 2.01 -6.74
C GLN A 291 23.43 0.68 -7.07
N THR A 292 22.39 0.30 -6.31
CA THR A 292 21.59 -0.90 -6.58
C THR A 292 20.95 -0.81 -7.97
N ILE A 293 20.40 0.33 -8.35
CA ILE A 293 19.83 0.57 -9.68
C ILE A 293 20.90 0.37 -10.77
N LEU A 294 22.08 0.94 -10.61
CA LEU A 294 23.17 0.81 -11.59
C LEU A 294 23.64 -0.63 -11.76
N ILE A 295 23.79 -1.37 -10.67
CA ILE A 295 24.17 -2.79 -10.70
C ILE A 295 23.06 -3.63 -11.32
N LEU A 296 21.81 -3.38 -10.96
CA LEU A 296 20.64 -4.06 -11.50
C LEU A 296 20.55 -3.92 -13.03
N ILE A 297 20.76 -2.71 -13.54
CA ILE A 297 20.82 -2.43 -14.98
C ILE A 297 21.91 -3.26 -15.67
N GLN A 298 23.10 -3.35 -15.08
CA GLN A 298 24.20 -4.16 -15.62
C GLN A 298 23.92 -5.67 -15.56
N LEU A 299 23.22 -6.16 -14.53
CA LEU A 299 22.79 -7.55 -14.44
C LEU A 299 21.75 -7.93 -15.51
N TRP A 300 20.96 -6.96 -15.97
CA TRP A 300 20.02 -7.16 -17.09
C TRP A 300 20.69 -7.04 -18.46
N ALA A 301 21.89 -6.52 -18.57
CA ALA A 301 22.67 -6.45 -19.81
C ALA A 301 23.40 -7.76 -20.19
N LYS A 302 23.43 -8.72 -19.27
CA LYS A 302 24.03 -10.05 -19.44
C LYS A 302 22.98 -11.06 -19.89
#